data_4f505723c7f6dde7f74296ae91da8576
#
_entry.id   4f505723c7f6dde7f74296ae91da8576
#
_cell.length_a   1.000
_cell.length_b   1.000
_cell.length_c   1.000
_cell.angle_alpha   90.00
_cell.angle_beta   90.00
_cell.angle_gamma   90.00
#
_symmetry.space_group_name_H-M   'P 1'
#
loop_
_entity.id
_entity.type
_entity.pdbx_description
1 polymer ?
#
loop_
_entity_poly.entity_id
_entity_poly.type
_entity_poly.pdbx_seq_one_letter_code
_entity_poly.pdbx_strand_id
1 'polypeptide(L)'
;MSTQERARDERLSAYANLRETTDLGVEAVGAQLGLSKRTAWVYEKSLKARVVQDALKGQTPPIRPAIPEGFEVRSIATGLDKTGNVEKQWLQVSPEATPGETIPDGHIVKGLSTLVDETGNVRAQWIKTRVDDTRLMQAAEAALKALSDQVPALPELPRRFEEYFDYQLATLYTMTDVHVGMLAWPPETHAAAWDLSIAEKVLVSTFCHMIDAAPMSGLGIVNNLGDFLHFDSLLAVTPSSGHVLDSDSRYQLVVQAAVRILERIIVHALGKHEKVLVYMNEGNHDMAGSVWLRVMFARVFRDNPRVTVVTNPNPYQAYQHGATMIGFHHGHLAKKEKLPLIFATQYSEMWGQTKHRYVHTGHYHEWHAKEHPGIIIEQHPTIASPDAYAARNGFMSKRQASAITYSAKHGEIGRQTFLPVGE
;
A
#
# COMPACT_ATOMS: atom_id res chain seq x y z
N MET A 1 14.78 -15.53 -39.57
CA MET A 1 14.12 -14.21 -39.47
C MET A 1 12.72 -14.29 -40.05
N SER A 2 11.72 -13.88 -39.33
CA SER A 2 10.34 -13.82 -39.83
C SER A 2 10.17 -12.67 -40.84
N THR A 3 9.13 -12.72 -41.63
CA THR A 3 8.80 -11.64 -42.61
C THR A 3 8.63 -10.28 -41.91
N GLN A 4 8.13 -10.28 -40.68
CA GLN A 4 7.98 -9.06 -39.89
C GLN A 4 9.34 -8.50 -39.39
N GLU A 5 10.28 -9.36 -39.08
CA GLU A 5 11.63 -8.93 -38.67
C GLU A 5 12.40 -8.30 -39.84
N ARG A 6 12.29 -8.86 -41.03
CA ARG A 6 12.89 -8.30 -42.26
C ARG A 6 12.34 -6.92 -42.57
N ALA A 7 11.01 -6.75 -42.54
CA ALA A 7 10.36 -5.47 -42.79
C ALA A 7 10.71 -4.42 -41.75
N ARG A 8 10.96 -4.82 -40.51
CA ARG A 8 11.43 -3.92 -39.44
C ARG A 8 12.88 -3.48 -39.66
N ASP A 9 13.76 -4.40 -40.06
CA ASP A 9 15.17 -4.09 -40.32
C ASP A 9 15.34 -3.18 -41.56
N GLU A 10 14.57 -3.38 -42.61
CA GLU A 10 14.52 -2.51 -43.78
C GLU A 10 14.09 -1.07 -43.43
N ARG A 11 13.06 -0.92 -42.62
CA ARG A 11 12.59 0.39 -42.14
C ARG A 11 13.61 1.08 -41.22
N LEU A 12 14.29 0.32 -40.37
CA LEU A 12 15.35 0.85 -39.51
C LEU A 12 16.56 1.30 -40.33
N SER A 13 16.90 0.58 -41.41
CA SER A 13 17.98 0.96 -42.34
C SER A 13 17.62 2.22 -43.14
N ALA A 14 16.38 2.34 -43.60
CA ALA A 14 15.90 3.56 -44.26
C ALA A 14 15.88 4.77 -43.30
N TYR A 15 15.51 4.56 -42.04
CA TYR A 15 15.57 5.58 -40.99
C TYR A 15 17.00 6.04 -40.72
N ALA A 16 17.94 5.10 -40.61
CA ALA A 16 19.36 5.40 -40.41
C ALA A 16 19.94 6.24 -41.56
N ASN A 17 19.68 5.85 -42.80
CA ASN A 17 20.14 6.58 -43.98
C ASN A 17 19.65 8.04 -44.03
N LEU A 18 18.36 8.27 -43.74
CA LEU A 18 17.81 9.61 -43.69
C LEU A 18 18.42 10.46 -42.54
N ARG A 19 18.73 9.85 -41.40
CA ARG A 19 19.40 10.52 -40.26
C ARG A 19 20.84 10.92 -40.57
N GLU A 20 21.55 10.12 -41.39
CA GLU A 20 22.93 10.39 -41.80
C GLU A 20 23.02 11.39 -42.95
N THR A 21 22.04 11.40 -43.83
CA THR A 21 22.09 12.21 -45.06
C THR A 21 21.36 13.57 -44.98
N THR A 22 20.62 13.81 -43.89
CA THR A 22 19.86 15.05 -43.70
C THR A 22 19.99 15.60 -42.26
N ASP A 23 19.82 16.91 -42.11
CA ASP A 23 19.80 17.60 -40.81
C ASP A 23 18.40 17.52 -40.13
N LEU A 24 17.52 16.70 -40.60
CA LEU A 24 16.16 16.59 -40.09
C LEU A 24 16.13 15.98 -38.69
N GLY A 25 15.30 16.52 -37.81
CA GLY A 25 15.07 16.00 -36.47
C GLY A 25 14.34 14.66 -36.47
N VAL A 26 14.38 13.93 -35.36
CA VAL A 26 13.80 12.57 -35.18
C VAL A 26 12.34 12.45 -35.64
N GLU A 27 11.51 13.42 -35.30
CA GLU A 27 10.09 13.43 -35.66
C GLU A 27 9.88 13.71 -37.16
N ALA A 28 10.69 14.57 -37.77
CA ALA A 28 10.60 14.90 -39.19
C ALA A 28 11.01 13.71 -40.08
N VAL A 29 12.07 12.99 -39.72
CA VAL A 29 12.49 11.74 -40.39
C VAL A 29 11.44 10.66 -40.23
N GLY A 30 10.84 10.54 -39.02
CA GLY A 30 9.72 9.62 -38.78
C GLY A 30 8.52 9.91 -39.67
N ALA A 31 8.16 11.20 -39.84
CA ALA A 31 7.03 11.60 -40.68
C ALA A 31 7.28 11.30 -42.17
N GLN A 32 8.50 11.49 -42.69
CA GLN A 32 8.85 11.14 -44.07
C GLN A 32 8.73 9.62 -44.35
N LEU A 33 8.94 8.78 -43.35
CA LEU A 33 8.84 7.33 -43.46
C LEU A 33 7.47 6.79 -43.04
N GLY A 34 6.48 7.66 -42.78
CA GLY A 34 5.15 7.27 -42.33
C GLY A 34 5.12 6.61 -40.95
N LEU A 35 6.10 6.90 -40.09
CA LEU A 35 6.21 6.35 -38.75
C LEU A 35 5.51 7.25 -37.73
N SER A 36 4.91 6.63 -36.70
CA SER A 36 4.45 7.40 -35.53
C SER A 36 5.63 8.04 -34.78
N LYS A 37 5.39 9.15 -34.09
CA LYS A 37 6.41 9.79 -33.22
C LYS A 37 7.07 8.79 -32.28
N ARG A 38 6.30 7.94 -31.62
CA ARG A 38 6.78 6.89 -30.73
C ARG A 38 7.72 5.91 -31.45
N THR A 39 7.35 5.49 -32.66
CA THR A 39 8.14 4.54 -33.46
C THR A 39 9.45 5.19 -33.94
N ALA A 40 9.45 6.46 -34.33
CA ALA A 40 10.65 7.20 -34.68
C ALA A 40 11.65 7.28 -33.53
N TRP A 41 11.20 7.58 -32.32
CA TRP A 41 12.05 7.57 -31.12
C TRP A 41 12.58 6.18 -30.75
N VAL A 42 11.84 5.12 -30.97
CA VAL A 42 12.32 3.74 -30.80
C VAL A 42 13.42 3.42 -31.79
N TYR A 43 13.28 3.86 -33.06
CA TYR A 43 14.32 3.67 -34.09
C TYR A 43 15.57 4.50 -33.80
N GLU A 44 15.43 5.75 -33.36
CA GLU A 44 16.56 6.57 -32.95
C GLU A 44 17.35 5.91 -31.81
N LYS A 45 16.66 5.36 -30.82
CA LYS A 45 17.31 4.62 -29.70
C LYS A 45 18.02 3.36 -30.19
N SER A 46 17.43 2.64 -31.14
CA SER A 46 18.03 1.42 -31.72
C SER A 46 19.25 1.77 -32.57
N LEU A 47 19.20 2.87 -33.33
CA LEU A 47 20.33 3.35 -34.14
C LEU A 47 21.53 3.73 -33.25
N LYS A 48 21.30 4.52 -32.18
CA LYS A 48 22.34 4.86 -31.20
C LYS A 48 22.94 3.63 -30.56
N ALA A 49 22.14 2.61 -30.25
CA ALA A 49 22.63 1.36 -29.68
C ALA A 49 23.50 0.58 -30.69
N ARG A 50 23.14 0.57 -32.00
CA ARG A 50 23.94 -0.05 -33.06
C ARG A 50 25.29 0.67 -33.27
N VAL A 51 25.28 2.00 -33.33
CA VAL A 51 26.50 2.81 -33.46
C VAL A 51 27.49 2.51 -32.31
N VAL A 52 26.99 2.42 -31.09
CA VAL A 52 27.80 2.02 -29.92
C VAL A 52 28.30 0.58 -30.06
N GLN A 53 27.46 -0.35 -30.53
CA GLN A 53 27.84 -1.75 -30.72
C GLN A 53 28.88 -1.93 -31.82
N ASP A 54 28.80 -1.16 -32.91
CA ASP A 54 29.75 -1.22 -34.04
C ASP A 54 31.08 -0.54 -33.69
N ALA A 55 31.07 0.53 -32.90
CA ALA A 55 32.27 1.14 -32.33
C ALA A 55 33.04 0.18 -31.38
N LEU A 56 32.33 -0.73 -30.74
CA LEU A 56 32.93 -1.72 -29.86
C LEU A 56 33.44 -2.98 -30.56
N LYS A 57 33.07 -3.27 -31.82
CA LYS A 57 33.49 -4.47 -32.58
C LYS A 57 34.96 -4.48 -33.01
N GLY A 58 35.61 -3.34 -33.03
CA GLY A 58 37.03 -3.20 -33.46
C GLY A 58 38.02 -3.06 -32.31
N GLN A 59 37.58 -3.02 -31.05
CA GLN A 59 38.46 -2.82 -29.91
C GLN A 59 38.68 -4.12 -29.16
N THR A 60 39.95 -4.41 -28.81
CA THR A 60 40.27 -5.48 -27.84
C THR A 60 39.42 -5.21 -26.58
N PRO A 61 38.62 -6.19 -26.12
CA PRO A 61 37.78 -5.93 -24.95
C PRO A 61 38.72 -5.55 -23.79
N PRO A 62 38.45 -4.43 -23.10
CA PRO A 62 39.27 -4.06 -21.96
C PRO A 62 39.23 -5.22 -20.97
N ILE A 63 40.33 -5.43 -20.27
CA ILE A 63 40.51 -6.47 -19.26
C ILE A 63 39.29 -6.40 -18.33
N ARG A 64 38.47 -7.44 -18.35
CA ARG A 64 37.31 -7.50 -17.48
C ARG A 64 37.78 -7.46 -16.03
N PRO A 65 37.40 -6.48 -15.23
CA PRO A 65 37.73 -6.50 -13.81
C PRO A 65 37.19 -7.82 -13.23
N ALA A 66 37.94 -8.38 -12.28
CA ALA A 66 37.48 -9.59 -11.60
C ALA A 66 36.14 -9.31 -10.94
N ILE A 67 35.10 -10.00 -11.40
CA ILE A 67 33.79 -9.95 -10.79
C ILE A 67 33.90 -10.75 -9.49
N PRO A 68 33.56 -10.20 -8.33
CA PRO A 68 33.58 -10.96 -7.09
C PRO A 68 32.77 -12.25 -7.23
N GLU A 69 33.23 -13.31 -6.62
CA GLU A 69 32.51 -14.59 -6.60
C GLU A 69 31.10 -14.38 -6.01
N GLY A 70 30.06 -14.93 -6.63
CA GLY A 70 28.67 -14.76 -6.23
C GLY A 70 27.99 -13.50 -6.78
N PHE A 71 28.62 -12.81 -7.77
CA PHE A 71 27.97 -11.66 -8.43
C PHE A 71 27.87 -11.87 -9.94
N GLU A 72 26.75 -11.42 -10.52
CA GLU A 72 26.52 -11.35 -11.97
C GLU A 72 26.48 -9.91 -12.49
N VAL A 73 26.93 -9.69 -13.72
CA VAL A 73 26.92 -8.37 -14.35
C VAL A 73 25.50 -8.02 -14.82
N ARG A 74 24.91 -6.96 -14.27
CA ARG A 74 23.62 -6.42 -14.70
C ARG A 74 23.75 -5.44 -15.85
N SER A 75 24.77 -4.59 -15.82
CA SER A 75 24.99 -3.60 -16.87
C SER A 75 26.46 -3.16 -16.91
N ILE A 76 26.90 -2.80 -18.11
CA ILE A 76 28.20 -2.17 -18.34
C ILE A 76 27.93 -0.82 -18.99
N ALA A 77 28.41 0.27 -18.38
CA ALA A 77 28.42 1.59 -18.98
C ALA A 77 29.84 1.94 -19.40
N THR A 78 30.04 2.29 -20.66
CA THR A 78 31.34 2.66 -21.22
C THR A 78 31.35 4.13 -21.55
N GLY A 79 32.26 4.90 -20.97
CA GLY A 79 32.54 6.28 -21.34
C GLY A 79 33.65 6.30 -22.40
N LEU A 80 33.40 6.98 -23.52
CA LEU A 80 34.33 7.18 -24.60
C LEU A 80 34.92 8.60 -24.53
N ASP A 81 36.19 8.76 -24.91
CA ASP A 81 36.80 10.05 -25.13
C ASP A 81 36.31 10.70 -26.45
N LYS A 82 36.77 11.92 -26.75
CA LYS A 82 36.38 12.65 -27.98
C LYS A 82 36.84 11.97 -29.28
N THR A 83 37.72 11.00 -29.20
CA THR A 83 38.29 10.25 -30.35
C THR A 83 37.65 8.86 -30.49
N GLY A 84 36.70 8.50 -29.58
CA GLY A 84 35.98 7.25 -29.63
C GLY A 84 36.68 6.10 -28.88
N ASN A 85 37.78 6.36 -28.16
CA ASN A 85 38.42 5.34 -27.32
C ASN A 85 37.76 5.23 -25.95
N VAL A 86 37.82 4.03 -25.35
CA VAL A 86 37.29 3.80 -24.02
C VAL A 86 38.10 4.53 -22.98
N GLU A 87 37.51 5.55 -22.35
CA GLU A 87 38.13 6.33 -21.28
C GLU A 87 37.85 5.70 -19.90
N LYS A 88 36.60 5.25 -19.70
CA LYS A 88 36.12 4.73 -18.42
C LYS A 88 35.07 3.63 -18.64
N GLN A 89 35.05 2.63 -17.78
CA GLN A 89 33.96 1.66 -17.72
C GLN A 89 33.35 1.58 -16.31
N TRP A 90 32.04 1.49 -16.25
CA TRP A 90 31.30 1.23 -15.02
C TRP A 90 30.61 -0.11 -15.17
N LEU A 91 30.93 -1.04 -14.26
CA LEU A 91 30.22 -2.30 -14.13
C LEU A 91 29.20 -2.19 -13.00
N GLN A 92 27.98 -2.57 -13.29
CA GLN A 92 26.96 -2.78 -12.28
C GLN A 92 26.71 -4.29 -12.18
N VAL A 93 26.97 -4.85 -11.02
CA VAL A 93 26.76 -6.26 -10.72
C VAL A 93 25.73 -6.43 -9.63
N SER A 94 25.01 -7.54 -9.63
CA SER A 94 24.13 -7.95 -8.55
C SER A 94 24.62 -9.26 -7.96
N PRO A 95 24.39 -9.49 -6.65
CA PRO A 95 24.83 -10.73 -6.02
C PRO A 95 24.00 -11.92 -6.49
N GLU A 96 24.65 -13.04 -6.74
CA GLU A 96 24.03 -14.37 -6.76
C GLU A 96 23.85 -14.89 -5.33
N ALA A 97 24.75 -14.49 -4.42
CA ALA A 97 24.69 -14.80 -2.99
C ALA A 97 25.19 -13.60 -2.15
N THR A 98 24.84 -13.57 -0.87
CA THR A 98 25.21 -12.48 0.03
C THR A 98 26.73 -12.48 0.29
N PRO A 99 27.49 -11.42 -0.06
CA PRO A 99 28.92 -11.33 0.29
C PRO A 99 29.12 -11.12 1.78
N GLY A 100 30.27 -11.61 2.31
CA GLY A 100 30.59 -11.48 3.74
C GLY A 100 30.95 -10.08 4.22
N GLU A 101 31.32 -9.97 5.42
CA GLU A 101 31.84 -8.98 6.39
C GLU A 101 31.82 -7.46 6.10
N THR A 102 31.62 -6.96 4.87
CA THR A 102 31.61 -5.52 4.55
C THR A 102 30.21 -4.90 4.47
N ILE A 103 29.17 -5.69 4.73
CA ILE A 103 27.79 -5.23 4.67
C ILE A 103 27.36 -4.87 6.10
N PRO A 104 26.76 -3.67 6.32
CA PRO A 104 26.19 -3.34 7.63
C PRO A 104 25.16 -4.39 8.06
N ASP A 105 25.17 -4.72 9.34
CA ASP A 105 24.21 -5.68 9.89
C ASP A 105 22.76 -5.22 9.61
N GLY A 106 21.91 -6.16 9.19
CA GLY A 106 20.53 -5.87 8.78
C GLY A 106 20.38 -5.30 7.35
N HIS A 107 21.42 -5.30 6.55
CA HIS A 107 21.36 -4.89 5.15
C HIS A 107 21.65 -6.05 4.18
N ILE A 108 21.00 -6.03 3.02
CA ILE A 108 21.31 -6.89 1.88
C ILE A 108 21.87 -6.07 0.73
N VAL A 109 22.74 -6.67 -0.08
CA VAL A 109 23.32 -5.99 -1.23
C VAL A 109 22.28 -5.83 -2.32
N LYS A 110 22.03 -4.59 -2.73
CA LYS A 110 21.19 -4.23 -3.87
C LYS A 110 21.97 -4.27 -5.19
N GLY A 111 23.25 -4.01 -5.15
CA GLY A 111 24.13 -4.02 -6.30
C GLY A 111 25.53 -3.49 -5.95
N LEU A 112 26.47 -3.72 -6.87
CA LEU A 112 27.84 -3.25 -6.81
C LEU A 112 28.11 -2.34 -8.00
N SER A 113 28.81 -1.24 -7.80
CA SER A 113 29.32 -0.39 -8.88
C SER A 113 30.83 -0.30 -8.76
N THR A 114 31.54 -0.67 -9.82
CA THR A 114 33.01 -0.67 -9.86
C THR A 114 33.48 0.32 -10.90
N LEU A 115 34.36 1.22 -10.51
CA LEU A 115 35.11 2.11 -11.40
C LEU A 115 36.46 1.51 -11.66
N VAL A 116 36.78 1.31 -12.93
CA VAL A 116 38.10 0.79 -13.37
C VAL A 116 38.80 1.86 -14.22
N ASP A 117 40.13 1.86 -14.20
CA ASP A 117 40.94 2.71 -15.06
C ASP A 117 41.13 2.05 -16.47
N GLU A 118 41.83 2.76 -17.32
CA GLU A 118 42.15 2.35 -18.71
C GLU A 118 42.93 1.05 -18.82
N THR A 119 43.62 0.62 -17.75
CA THR A 119 44.35 -0.62 -17.67
C THR A 119 43.58 -1.78 -17.06
N GLY A 120 42.31 -1.52 -16.65
CA GLY A 120 41.43 -2.52 -16.06
C GLY A 120 41.57 -2.68 -14.54
N ASN A 121 42.37 -1.85 -13.86
CA ASN A 121 42.48 -1.89 -12.41
C ASN A 121 41.31 -1.19 -11.74
N VAL A 122 40.83 -1.78 -10.65
CA VAL A 122 39.74 -1.20 -9.85
C VAL A 122 40.26 0.03 -9.11
N ARG A 123 39.68 1.22 -9.43
CA ARG A 123 39.99 2.48 -8.73
C ARG A 123 39.08 2.73 -7.53
N ALA A 124 37.81 2.35 -7.63
CA ALA A 124 36.85 2.49 -6.54
C ALA A 124 35.71 1.49 -6.73
N GLN A 125 35.13 1.10 -5.62
CA GLN A 125 33.97 0.20 -5.60
C GLN A 125 32.96 0.69 -4.58
N TRP A 126 31.69 0.74 -4.99
CA TRP A 126 30.58 1.13 -4.11
C TRP A 126 29.62 -0.05 -3.99
N ILE A 127 29.44 -0.52 -2.78
CA ILE A 127 28.43 -1.52 -2.45
C ILE A 127 27.14 -0.75 -2.15
N LYS A 128 26.11 -0.96 -2.97
CA LYS A 128 24.77 -0.42 -2.72
C LYS A 128 23.99 -1.43 -1.90
N THR A 129 23.62 -1.04 -0.69
CA THR A 129 22.83 -1.90 0.20
C THR A 129 21.41 -1.34 0.35
N ARG A 130 20.50 -2.18 0.77
CA ARG A 130 19.18 -1.81 1.30
C ARG A 130 18.98 -2.55 2.61
N VAL A 131 18.10 -2.03 3.43
CA VAL A 131 17.64 -2.75 4.64
C VAL A 131 16.99 -4.07 4.21
N ASP A 132 17.28 -5.14 4.93
CA ASP A 132 16.64 -6.45 4.71
C ASP A 132 15.25 -6.46 5.33
N ASP A 133 14.30 -5.85 4.62
CA ASP A 133 12.90 -5.77 5.06
C ASP A 133 12.29 -7.16 5.27
N THR A 134 12.75 -8.17 4.53
CA THR A 134 12.25 -9.55 4.64
C THR A 134 12.67 -10.18 5.97
N ARG A 135 13.93 -10.00 6.39
CA ARG A 135 14.43 -10.46 7.69
C ARG A 135 13.78 -9.70 8.85
N LEU A 136 13.60 -8.39 8.69
CA LEU A 136 12.88 -7.57 9.67
C LEU A 136 11.43 -8.01 9.81
N MET A 137 10.74 -8.27 8.72
CA MET A 137 9.38 -8.80 8.73
C MET A 137 9.31 -10.19 9.37
N GLN A 138 10.20 -11.11 8.99
CA GLN A 138 10.25 -12.46 9.58
C GLN A 138 10.58 -12.42 11.08
N ALA A 139 11.50 -11.55 11.51
CA ALA A 139 11.82 -11.38 12.92
C ALA A 139 10.65 -10.73 13.68
N ALA A 140 9.96 -9.77 13.08
CA ALA A 140 8.75 -9.17 13.63
C ALA A 140 7.59 -10.18 13.71
N GLU A 141 7.39 -11.00 12.67
CA GLU A 141 6.41 -12.11 12.68
C GLU A 141 6.73 -13.16 13.75
N ALA A 142 7.99 -13.56 13.88
CA ALA A 142 8.42 -14.52 14.90
C ALA A 142 8.26 -13.94 16.33
N ALA A 143 8.62 -12.68 16.53
CA ALA A 143 8.44 -11.99 17.81
C ALA A 143 6.96 -11.77 18.13
N LEU A 144 6.14 -11.41 17.15
CA LEU A 144 4.69 -11.29 17.30
C LEU A 144 4.03 -12.63 17.58
N LYS A 145 4.48 -13.69 16.92
CA LYS A 145 3.99 -15.05 17.19
C LYS A 145 4.35 -15.48 18.60
N ALA A 146 5.57 -15.26 19.05
CA ALA A 146 6.01 -15.55 20.41
C ALA A 146 5.24 -14.73 21.46
N LEU A 147 5.01 -13.43 21.20
CA LEU A 147 4.18 -12.57 22.05
C LEU A 147 2.71 -13.01 22.03
N SER A 148 2.16 -13.34 20.85
CA SER A 148 0.77 -13.77 20.73
C SER A 148 0.52 -15.10 21.44
N ASP A 149 1.51 -15.99 21.49
CA ASP A 149 1.41 -17.25 22.24
C ASP A 149 1.38 -17.04 23.77
N GLN A 150 1.94 -15.93 24.24
CA GLN A 150 1.95 -15.55 25.67
C GLN A 150 0.75 -14.65 26.06
N VAL A 151 0.07 -14.02 25.09
CA VAL A 151 -1.12 -13.20 25.38
C VAL A 151 -2.26 -14.12 25.82
N PRO A 152 -2.79 -13.98 27.06
CA PRO A 152 -3.95 -14.75 27.49
C PRO A 152 -5.15 -14.38 26.60
N ALA A 153 -5.91 -15.38 26.20
CA ALA A 153 -7.16 -15.11 25.51
C ALA A 153 -8.11 -14.35 26.45
N LEU A 154 -8.84 -13.39 25.90
CA LEU A 154 -9.89 -12.72 26.66
C LEU A 154 -10.98 -13.74 26.99
N PRO A 155 -11.42 -13.80 28.25
CA PRO A 155 -12.53 -14.66 28.64
C PRO A 155 -13.80 -14.27 27.87
N GLU A 156 -14.72 -15.21 27.75
CA GLU A 156 -16.05 -14.90 27.22
C GLU A 156 -16.71 -13.80 28.07
N LEU A 157 -16.99 -12.67 27.44
CA LEU A 157 -17.57 -11.52 28.11
C LEU A 157 -19.08 -11.72 28.23
N PRO A 158 -19.65 -11.44 29.42
CA PRO A 158 -21.10 -11.52 29.57
C PRO A 158 -21.81 -10.56 28.61
N ARG A 159 -22.95 -10.99 28.09
CA ARG A 159 -23.81 -10.14 27.28
C ARG A 159 -24.32 -8.99 28.14
N ARG A 160 -24.19 -7.77 27.64
CA ARG A 160 -24.74 -6.56 28.31
C ARG A 160 -26.26 -6.55 28.32
N PHE A 161 -26.86 -7.22 27.31
CA PHE A 161 -28.30 -7.28 27.11
C PHE A 161 -28.66 -8.72 26.74
N GLU A 162 -29.59 -9.33 27.48
CA GLU A 162 -30.12 -10.64 27.16
C GLU A 162 -31.26 -10.59 26.12
N GLU A 163 -31.61 -9.39 25.64
CA GLU A 163 -32.79 -9.14 24.85
C GLU A 163 -32.48 -9.08 23.34
N TYR A 164 -33.40 -9.64 22.62
CA TYR A 164 -33.74 -9.58 21.20
C TYR A 164 -32.69 -8.98 20.22
N PHE A 165 -31.84 -9.81 19.69
CA PHE A 165 -31.04 -9.46 18.52
C PHE A 165 -31.84 -9.66 17.24
N ASP A 166 -31.86 -8.64 16.38
CA ASP A 166 -32.37 -8.81 15.02
C ASP A 166 -31.28 -9.43 14.13
N TYR A 167 -31.39 -10.74 13.89
CA TYR A 167 -30.45 -11.48 13.05
C TYR A 167 -30.56 -11.16 11.56
N GLN A 168 -31.58 -10.39 11.14
CA GLN A 168 -31.66 -9.86 9.78
C GLN A 168 -30.82 -8.60 9.60
N LEU A 169 -30.24 -8.06 10.68
CA LEU A 169 -29.48 -6.84 10.68
C LEU A 169 -28.00 -7.11 10.93
N ALA A 170 -27.16 -6.40 10.19
CA ALA A 170 -25.74 -6.23 10.44
C ALA A 170 -25.41 -4.74 10.52
N THR A 171 -24.67 -4.31 11.54
CA THR A 171 -24.26 -2.91 11.69
C THR A 171 -22.76 -2.77 11.47
N LEU A 172 -22.39 -1.92 10.53
CA LEU A 172 -21.00 -1.63 10.13
C LEU A 172 -20.50 -0.37 10.84
N TYR A 173 -19.34 -0.47 11.46
CA TYR A 173 -18.58 0.60 12.09
C TYR A 173 -17.24 0.73 11.40
N THR A 174 -17.07 1.76 10.57
CA THR A 174 -15.85 1.95 9.78
C THR A 174 -14.92 2.98 10.41
N MET A 175 -13.69 2.54 10.72
CA MET A 175 -12.54 3.38 11.04
C MET A 175 -11.65 3.44 9.81
N THR A 176 -11.32 4.63 9.32
CA THR A 176 -10.41 4.81 8.20
C THR A 176 -9.58 6.07 8.40
N ASP A 177 -8.34 6.03 7.95
CA ASP A 177 -7.46 7.20 7.91
C ASP A 177 -7.36 7.91 9.29
N VAL A 178 -7.34 7.13 10.36
CA VAL A 178 -7.30 7.69 11.72
C VAL A 178 -5.89 8.03 12.18
N HIS A 179 -4.87 7.52 11.48
CA HIS A 179 -3.47 7.88 11.63
C HIS A 179 -2.99 7.93 13.08
N VAL A 180 -3.19 6.84 13.83
CA VAL A 180 -2.71 6.73 15.21
C VAL A 180 -1.19 6.93 15.25
N GLY A 181 -0.73 7.91 16.03
CA GLY A 181 0.68 8.33 16.10
C GLY A 181 1.02 9.55 15.23
N MET A 182 0.04 10.13 14.52
CA MET A 182 0.20 11.41 13.83
C MET A 182 0.23 12.57 14.83
N LEU A 183 1.01 13.61 14.52
CA LEU A 183 0.99 14.89 15.22
C LEU A 183 0.31 15.94 14.33
N ALA A 184 -0.73 16.60 14.86
CA ALA A 184 -1.32 17.80 14.26
C ALA A 184 -1.26 18.96 15.27
N TRP A 185 -0.57 20.02 14.86
CA TRP A 185 -0.35 21.20 15.70
C TRP A 185 -1.32 22.33 15.28
N PRO A 186 -2.25 22.77 16.15
CA PRO A 186 -3.29 23.73 15.79
C PRO A 186 -2.84 25.04 15.17
N PRO A 187 -1.72 25.67 15.60
CA PRO A 187 -1.23 26.88 14.97
C PRO A 187 -0.84 26.71 13.49
N GLU A 188 -0.46 25.52 13.07
CA GLU A 188 -0.12 25.21 11.67
C GLU A 188 -1.33 24.71 10.87
N THR A 189 -2.16 23.89 11.48
CA THR A 189 -3.29 23.23 10.79
C THR A 189 -4.59 24.02 10.84
N HIS A 190 -4.71 25.02 11.72
CA HIS A 190 -5.96 25.74 12.02
C HIS A 190 -7.15 24.81 12.36
N ALA A 191 -6.83 23.62 12.92
CA ALA A 191 -7.78 22.60 13.30
C ALA A 191 -7.54 22.14 14.75
N ALA A 192 -8.28 21.16 15.25
CA ALA A 192 -8.07 20.58 16.56
C ALA A 192 -6.69 19.90 16.65
N ALA A 193 -6.10 19.85 17.84
CA ALA A 193 -4.88 19.10 18.07
C ALA A 193 -5.11 17.61 17.82
N TRP A 194 -4.06 16.92 17.38
CA TRP A 194 -4.05 15.47 17.26
C TRP A 194 -2.70 14.93 17.70
N ASP A 195 -2.73 14.07 18.67
CA ASP A 195 -1.58 13.33 19.21
C ASP A 195 -2.05 11.93 19.61
N LEU A 196 -1.15 11.11 20.11
CA LEU A 196 -1.46 9.72 20.46
C LEU A 196 -2.53 9.61 21.56
N SER A 197 -2.50 10.49 22.55
CA SER A 197 -3.46 10.50 23.68
C SER A 197 -4.84 10.96 23.23
N ILE A 198 -4.89 12.03 22.45
CA ILE A 198 -6.13 12.57 21.87
C ILE A 198 -6.76 11.53 20.93
N ALA A 199 -5.96 10.90 20.06
CA ALA A 199 -6.41 9.86 19.17
C ALA A 199 -7.05 8.69 19.93
N GLU A 200 -6.37 8.16 20.96
CA GLU A 200 -6.93 7.07 21.78
C GLU A 200 -8.26 7.48 22.43
N LYS A 201 -8.32 8.65 23.03
CA LYS A 201 -9.52 9.16 23.70
C LYS A 201 -10.68 9.35 22.72
N VAL A 202 -10.44 10.05 21.60
CA VAL A 202 -11.47 10.39 20.61
C VAL A 202 -12.00 9.13 19.91
N LEU A 203 -11.11 8.23 19.48
CA LEU A 203 -11.52 7.02 18.80
C LEU A 203 -12.36 6.11 19.70
N VAL A 204 -11.88 5.83 20.91
CA VAL A 204 -12.62 4.97 21.85
C VAL A 204 -13.96 5.62 22.20
N SER A 205 -13.98 6.91 22.56
CA SER A 205 -15.22 7.58 22.96
C SER A 205 -16.23 7.63 21.83
N THR A 206 -15.80 7.98 20.60
CA THR A 206 -16.71 8.11 19.46
C THR A 206 -17.25 6.77 19.01
N PHE A 207 -16.40 5.74 18.88
CA PHE A 207 -16.87 4.44 18.42
C PHE A 207 -17.69 3.71 19.47
N CYS A 208 -17.40 3.82 20.76
CA CYS A 208 -18.25 3.29 21.81
C CYS A 208 -19.64 3.99 21.82
N HIS A 209 -19.68 5.33 21.69
CA HIS A 209 -20.93 6.07 21.59
C HIS A 209 -21.72 5.66 20.34
N MET A 210 -21.06 5.49 19.21
CA MET A 210 -21.66 5.03 17.95
C MET A 210 -22.27 3.63 18.09
N ILE A 211 -21.56 2.71 18.75
CA ILE A 211 -22.03 1.35 19.03
C ILE A 211 -23.25 1.37 19.96
N ASP A 212 -23.22 2.18 21.01
CA ASP A 212 -24.35 2.30 21.95
C ASP A 212 -25.61 2.83 21.28
N ALA A 213 -25.48 3.77 20.34
CA ALA A 213 -26.61 4.37 19.61
C ALA A 213 -27.17 3.47 18.51
N ALA A 214 -26.40 2.48 18.03
CA ALA A 214 -26.83 1.58 16.96
C ALA A 214 -27.93 0.60 17.39
N PRO A 215 -28.72 0.04 16.46
CA PRO A 215 -29.71 -0.99 16.78
C PRO A 215 -29.05 -2.28 17.29
N MET A 216 -29.80 -3.09 18.04
CA MET A 216 -29.43 -4.42 18.49
C MET A 216 -29.43 -5.38 17.30
N SER A 217 -28.36 -5.43 16.53
CA SER A 217 -28.21 -6.35 15.38
C SER A 217 -27.54 -7.66 15.79
N GLY A 218 -27.86 -8.74 15.08
CA GLY A 218 -27.21 -10.03 15.27
C GLY A 218 -25.72 -10.00 14.97
N LEU A 219 -25.27 -9.05 14.11
CA LEU A 219 -23.88 -8.91 13.73
C LEU A 219 -23.42 -7.44 13.84
N GLY A 220 -22.33 -7.21 14.56
CA GLY A 220 -21.52 -6.01 14.48
C GLY A 220 -20.32 -6.22 13.60
N ILE A 221 -20.02 -5.33 12.67
CA ILE A 221 -18.83 -5.37 11.81
C ILE A 221 -17.92 -4.20 12.21
N VAL A 222 -16.82 -4.51 12.88
CA VAL A 222 -15.77 -3.54 13.21
C VAL A 222 -14.77 -3.56 12.06
N ASN A 223 -14.76 -2.50 11.28
CA ASN A 223 -13.97 -2.39 10.05
C ASN A 223 -12.89 -1.33 10.20
N ASN A 224 -11.65 -1.77 10.46
CA ASN A 224 -10.49 -0.96 10.18
C ASN A 224 -10.22 -1.02 8.67
N LEU A 225 -10.46 0.09 7.98
CA LEU A 225 -10.41 0.18 6.52
C LEU A 225 -9.04 0.61 5.99
N GLY A 226 -8.01 0.67 6.84
CA GLY A 226 -6.64 1.04 6.49
C GLY A 226 -6.24 2.45 6.93
N ASP A 227 -4.95 2.71 6.86
CA ASP A 227 -4.30 3.91 7.41
C ASP A 227 -4.70 4.16 8.88
N PHE A 228 -4.80 3.04 9.62
CA PHE A 228 -5.05 3.08 11.06
C PHE A 228 -3.83 3.61 11.80
N LEU A 229 -2.64 3.13 11.42
CA LEU A 229 -1.37 3.66 11.90
C LEU A 229 -0.87 4.75 10.95
N HIS A 230 -0.27 5.81 11.52
CA HIS A 230 0.33 6.86 10.71
C HIS A 230 1.60 6.40 9.99
N PHE A 231 2.32 5.46 10.58
CA PHE A 231 3.51 4.77 10.03
C PHE A 231 3.60 3.37 10.63
N ASP A 232 4.28 2.44 9.94
CA ASP A 232 4.35 1.04 10.34
C ASP A 232 5.78 0.50 10.51
N SER A 233 6.74 1.39 10.73
CA SER A 233 8.15 1.07 10.97
C SER A 233 8.74 1.92 12.09
N LEU A 234 9.99 1.64 12.47
CA LEU A 234 10.71 2.44 13.47
C LEU A 234 11.04 3.86 12.98
N LEU A 235 10.98 4.08 11.67
CA LEU A 235 11.13 5.40 11.05
C LEU A 235 9.74 5.93 10.70
N ALA A 236 9.46 7.17 11.08
CA ALA A 236 8.21 7.85 10.75
C ALA A 236 8.23 8.30 9.27
N VAL A 237 8.04 7.33 8.37
CA VAL A 237 7.99 7.55 6.92
C VAL A 237 6.89 6.70 6.29
N THR A 238 6.31 7.18 5.19
CA THR A 238 5.33 6.38 4.45
C THR A 238 6.02 5.16 3.81
N PRO A 239 5.50 3.93 3.99
CA PRO A 239 6.15 2.71 3.48
C PRO A 239 6.37 2.70 1.97
N SER A 240 5.41 3.21 1.21
CA SER A 240 5.43 3.16 -0.26
C SER A 240 6.28 4.26 -0.91
N SER A 241 6.34 5.46 -0.32
CA SER A 241 6.95 6.65 -0.94
C SER A 241 8.12 7.24 -0.15
N GLY A 242 8.31 6.82 1.12
CA GLY A 242 9.42 7.30 1.95
C GLY A 242 9.29 8.75 2.39
N HIS A 243 8.09 9.35 2.33
CA HIS A 243 7.86 10.70 2.84
C HIS A 243 7.99 10.72 4.36
N VAL A 244 8.74 11.71 4.88
CA VAL A 244 8.86 11.94 6.32
C VAL A 244 7.51 12.43 6.86
N LEU A 245 7.09 11.86 7.96
CA LEU A 245 5.81 12.11 8.61
C LEU A 245 6.01 12.79 9.94
N ASP A 246 5.13 13.74 10.28
CA ASP A 246 5.08 14.35 11.60
C ASP A 246 4.44 13.38 12.58
N SER A 247 5.24 12.81 13.48
CA SER A 247 4.81 11.81 14.46
C SER A 247 4.94 12.32 15.89
N ASP A 248 3.94 12.05 16.70
CA ASP A 248 3.92 12.41 18.13
C ASP A 248 4.82 11.52 18.97
N SER A 249 4.91 10.23 18.65
CA SER A 249 5.46 9.23 19.56
C SER A 249 6.32 8.18 18.86
N ARG A 250 7.07 7.42 19.67
CA ARG A 250 7.83 6.26 19.20
C ARG A 250 6.86 5.15 18.75
N TYR A 251 7.23 4.40 17.73
CA TYR A 251 6.43 3.32 17.14
C TYR A 251 5.90 2.32 18.18
N GLN A 252 6.70 1.98 19.22
CA GLN A 252 6.25 1.07 20.28
C GLN A 252 5.03 1.61 21.06
N LEU A 253 4.97 2.91 21.29
CA LEU A 253 3.82 3.54 21.97
C LEU A 253 2.61 3.60 21.04
N VAL A 254 2.83 3.85 19.74
CA VAL A 254 1.80 3.82 18.71
C VAL A 254 1.16 2.43 18.62
N VAL A 255 1.97 1.37 18.59
CA VAL A 255 1.50 -0.02 18.59
C VAL A 255 0.65 -0.33 19.82
N GLN A 256 1.13 0.06 21.03
CA GLN A 256 0.38 -0.17 22.26
C GLN A 256 -0.96 0.55 22.29
N ALA A 257 -1.01 1.80 21.82
CA ALA A 257 -2.26 2.56 21.72
C ALA A 257 -3.22 1.93 20.69
N ALA A 258 -2.72 1.54 19.53
CA ALA A 258 -3.50 0.86 18.49
C ALA A 258 -4.19 -0.40 19.02
N VAL A 259 -3.46 -1.21 19.76
CA VAL A 259 -3.99 -2.42 20.40
C VAL A 259 -5.09 -2.08 21.40
N ARG A 260 -4.85 -1.13 22.31
CA ARG A 260 -5.85 -0.73 23.32
C ARG A 260 -7.12 -0.16 22.69
N ILE A 261 -6.98 0.67 21.65
CA ILE A 261 -8.11 1.26 20.93
C ILE A 261 -9.01 0.17 20.33
N LEU A 262 -8.41 -0.71 19.53
CA LEU A 262 -9.15 -1.76 18.82
C LEU A 262 -9.77 -2.77 19.79
N GLU A 263 -9.00 -3.18 20.81
CA GLU A 263 -9.51 -4.11 21.85
C GLU A 263 -10.74 -3.52 22.54
N ARG A 264 -10.69 -2.27 23.00
CA ARG A 264 -11.81 -1.60 23.66
C ARG A 264 -13.05 -1.51 22.77
N ILE A 265 -12.87 -1.16 21.49
CA ILE A 265 -13.98 -1.04 20.53
C ILE A 265 -14.60 -2.41 20.24
N ILE A 266 -13.79 -3.45 20.01
CA ILE A 266 -14.28 -4.81 19.75
C ILE A 266 -15.01 -5.37 20.96
N VAL A 267 -14.46 -5.20 22.16
CA VAL A 267 -15.09 -5.62 23.43
C VAL A 267 -16.40 -4.89 23.64
N HIS A 268 -16.44 -3.59 23.37
CA HIS A 268 -17.69 -2.80 23.49
C HIS A 268 -18.75 -3.27 22.49
N ALA A 269 -18.36 -3.58 21.25
CA ALA A 269 -19.25 -4.14 20.23
C ALA A 269 -19.82 -5.50 20.63
N LEU A 270 -19.02 -6.35 21.29
CA LEU A 270 -19.49 -7.63 21.87
C LEU A 270 -20.56 -7.45 22.95
N GLY A 271 -20.53 -6.33 23.67
CA GLY A 271 -21.59 -5.98 24.61
C GLY A 271 -22.92 -5.62 23.96
N LYS A 272 -22.90 -5.23 22.67
CA LYS A 272 -24.07 -4.74 21.91
C LYS A 272 -24.61 -5.75 20.89
N HIS A 273 -23.78 -6.58 20.29
CA HIS A 273 -24.13 -7.51 19.21
C HIS A 273 -23.97 -8.95 19.64
N GLU A 274 -24.72 -9.86 19.03
CA GLU A 274 -24.57 -11.30 19.26
C GLU A 274 -23.20 -11.79 18.80
N LYS A 275 -22.76 -11.37 17.61
CA LYS A 275 -21.46 -11.67 17.02
C LYS A 275 -20.77 -10.42 16.53
N VAL A 276 -19.45 -10.46 16.53
CA VAL A 276 -18.61 -9.37 15.99
C VAL A 276 -17.67 -9.94 14.94
N LEU A 277 -17.71 -9.36 13.75
CA LEU A 277 -16.79 -9.61 12.65
C LEU A 277 -15.79 -8.45 12.57
N VAL A 278 -14.51 -8.77 12.51
CA VAL A 278 -13.44 -7.76 12.56
C VAL A 278 -12.62 -7.82 11.28
N TYR A 279 -12.53 -6.69 10.59
CA TYR A 279 -11.65 -6.48 9.44
C TYR A 279 -10.48 -5.57 9.82
N MET A 280 -9.28 -5.93 9.37
CA MET A 280 -8.06 -5.14 9.45
C MET A 280 -7.49 -5.01 8.04
N ASN A 281 -8.03 -4.06 7.26
CA ASN A 281 -7.60 -3.85 5.89
C ASN A 281 -6.28 -3.07 5.88
N GLU A 282 -5.47 -3.26 4.85
CA GLU A 282 -4.25 -2.50 4.65
C GLU A 282 -4.53 -1.12 4.06
N GLY A 283 -3.81 -0.12 4.54
CA GLY A 283 -3.67 1.18 3.89
C GLY A 283 -2.28 1.36 3.31
N ASN A 284 -1.99 2.54 2.76
CA ASN A 284 -0.65 2.84 2.25
C ASN A 284 0.34 3.30 3.33
N HIS A 285 -0.15 3.65 4.52
CA HIS A 285 0.66 4.00 5.70
C HIS A 285 0.97 2.81 6.59
N ASP A 286 0.16 1.74 6.56
CA ASP A 286 0.21 0.65 7.53
C ASP A 286 0.07 -0.75 6.93
N MET A 287 0.71 -0.99 5.78
CA MET A 287 0.70 -2.29 5.11
C MET A 287 1.17 -3.42 6.03
N ALA A 288 2.34 -3.27 6.67
CA ALA A 288 2.83 -4.23 7.65
C ALA A 288 2.02 -4.19 8.94
N GLY A 289 1.57 -3.00 9.35
CA GLY A 289 0.69 -2.78 10.50
C GLY A 289 -0.57 -3.61 10.46
N SER A 290 -1.25 -3.64 9.33
CA SER A 290 -2.47 -4.42 9.14
C SER A 290 -2.25 -5.93 9.27
N VAL A 291 -1.08 -6.45 8.87
CA VAL A 291 -0.74 -7.88 8.96
C VAL A 291 -0.63 -8.31 10.42
N TRP A 292 0.18 -7.61 11.22
CA TRP A 292 0.36 -8.00 12.61
C TRP A 292 -0.91 -7.74 13.45
N LEU A 293 -1.71 -6.71 13.16
CA LEU A 293 -3.01 -6.49 13.79
C LEU A 293 -3.96 -7.68 13.56
N ARG A 294 -4.06 -8.17 12.33
CA ARG A 294 -4.87 -9.35 12.01
C ARG A 294 -4.43 -10.58 12.80
N VAL A 295 -3.14 -10.89 12.78
CA VAL A 295 -2.58 -12.07 13.47
C VAL A 295 -2.79 -11.97 14.97
N MET A 296 -2.50 -10.80 15.55
CA MET A 296 -2.63 -10.58 16.98
C MET A 296 -4.09 -10.69 17.45
N PHE A 297 -5.03 -9.99 16.81
CA PHE A 297 -6.42 -10.03 17.23
C PHE A 297 -7.08 -11.38 16.98
N ALA A 298 -6.72 -12.09 15.89
CA ALA A 298 -7.14 -13.47 15.71
C ALA A 298 -6.66 -14.37 16.85
N ARG A 299 -5.48 -14.11 17.41
CA ARG A 299 -4.96 -14.85 18.57
C ARG A 299 -5.63 -14.45 19.87
N VAL A 300 -5.84 -13.14 20.10
CA VAL A 300 -6.51 -12.60 21.31
C VAL A 300 -7.92 -13.17 21.46
N PHE A 301 -8.67 -13.23 20.37
CA PHE A 301 -10.07 -13.68 20.39
C PHE A 301 -10.26 -15.13 19.97
N ARG A 302 -9.20 -15.96 19.87
CA ARG A 302 -9.28 -17.34 19.38
C ARG A 302 -10.26 -18.24 20.13
N ASP A 303 -10.42 -17.99 21.43
CA ASP A 303 -11.27 -18.79 22.31
C ASP A 303 -12.66 -18.14 22.51
N ASN A 304 -12.94 -17.05 21.82
CA ASN A 304 -14.24 -16.38 21.88
C ASN A 304 -15.07 -16.70 20.62
N PRO A 305 -16.08 -17.59 20.71
CA PRO A 305 -16.85 -18.03 19.53
C PRO A 305 -17.71 -16.92 18.92
N ARG A 306 -17.86 -15.79 19.62
CA ARG A 306 -18.64 -14.63 19.14
C ARG A 306 -17.82 -13.66 18.33
N VAL A 307 -16.49 -13.80 18.28
CA VAL A 307 -15.60 -12.91 17.50
C VAL A 307 -14.97 -13.68 16.37
N THR A 308 -15.08 -13.13 15.18
CA THR A 308 -14.34 -13.62 14.00
C THR A 308 -13.45 -12.52 13.48
N VAL A 309 -12.14 -12.72 13.51
CA VAL A 309 -11.18 -11.82 12.86
C VAL A 309 -10.85 -12.38 11.48
N VAL A 310 -11.08 -11.56 10.44
CA VAL A 310 -10.81 -11.95 9.07
C VAL A 310 -9.31 -11.92 8.81
N THR A 311 -8.72 -13.07 8.49
CA THR A 311 -7.28 -13.24 8.26
C THR A 311 -6.88 -13.28 6.78
N ASN A 312 -7.84 -13.13 5.87
CA ASN A 312 -7.58 -13.11 4.43
C ASN A 312 -6.63 -11.95 4.05
N PRO A 313 -5.51 -12.20 3.35
CA PRO A 313 -4.53 -11.18 2.99
C PRO A 313 -4.92 -10.34 1.76
N ASN A 314 -6.01 -10.67 1.07
CA ASN A 314 -6.44 -9.90 -0.11
C ASN A 314 -6.79 -8.46 0.30
N PRO A 315 -6.30 -7.41 -0.38
CA PRO A 315 -6.65 -6.03 -0.09
C PRO A 315 -8.11 -5.68 -0.45
N TYR A 316 -8.76 -6.49 -1.27
CA TYR A 316 -10.19 -6.38 -1.58
C TYR A 316 -10.94 -7.41 -0.75
N GLN A 317 -11.67 -6.97 0.26
CA GLN A 317 -12.42 -7.85 1.17
C GLN A 317 -13.91 -7.73 0.90
N ALA A 318 -14.67 -8.79 1.17
CA ALA A 318 -16.13 -8.74 1.05
C ALA A 318 -16.79 -9.64 2.11
N TYR A 319 -17.99 -9.23 2.50
CA TYR A 319 -18.88 -9.97 3.38
C TYR A 319 -20.28 -10.05 2.77
N GLN A 320 -20.91 -11.21 2.84
CA GLN A 320 -22.28 -11.42 2.40
C GLN A 320 -23.23 -11.51 3.59
N HIS A 321 -24.21 -10.61 3.64
CA HIS A 321 -25.32 -10.66 4.60
C HIS A 321 -26.64 -10.89 3.86
N GLY A 322 -27.02 -12.13 3.68
CA GLY A 322 -28.17 -12.50 2.86
C GLY A 322 -28.05 -12.02 1.41
N ALA A 323 -28.99 -11.17 0.97
CA ALA A 323 -28.96 -10.56 -0.36
C ALA A 323 -28.10 -9.28 -0.46
N THR A 324 -27.35 -8.95 0.60
CA THR A 324 -26.49 -7.76 0.67
C THR A 324 -25.01 -8.17 0.64
N MET A 325 -24.23 -7.58 -0.26
CA MET A 325 -22.77 -7.67 -0.33
C MET A 325 -22.17 -6.36 0.19
N ILE A 326 -21.23 -6.47 1.13
CA ILE A 326 -20.50 -5.34 1.71
C ILE A 326 -19.03 -5.56 1.42
N GLY A 327 -18.44 -4.72 0.58
CA GLY A 327 -17.05 -4.78 0.18
C GLY A 327 -16.21 -3.73 0.91
N PHE A 328 -14.92 -4.01 1.08
CA PHE A 328 -13.95 -3.14 1.76
C PHE A 328 -12.66 -3.07 0.96
N HIS A 329 -12.16 -1.86 0.76
CA HIS A 329 -10.86 -1.59 0.15
C HIS A 329 -10.41 -0.18 0.55
N HIS A 330 -9.19 0.00 1.04
CA HIS A 330 -8.76 1.32 1.50
C HIS A 330 -8.89 2.43 0.43
N GLY A 331 -8.59 2.14 -0.83
CA GLY A 331 -8.75 3.12 -1.92
C GLY A 331 -7.45 3.48 -2.65
N HIS A 332 -6.29 3.08 -2.11
CA HIS A 332 -4.97 3.46 -2.63
C HIS A 332 -4.49 2.67 -3.85
N LEU A 333 -4.99 1.42 -4.07
CA LEU A 333 -4.49 0.55 -5.16
C LEU A 333 -5.25 0.70 -6.47
N ALA A 334 -6.54 0.99 -6.40
CA ALA A 334 -7.40 1.05 -7.59
C ALA A 334 -8.28 2.29 -7.60
N LYS A 335 -8.45 2.88 -8.78
CA LYS A 335 -9.43 3.95 -8.99
C LYS A 335 -10.85 3.44 -8.73
N LYS A 336 -11.71 4.28 -8.15
CA LYS A 336 -13.10 3.95 -7.76
C LYS A 336 -13.91 3.34 -8.90
N GLU A 337 -13.69 3.81 -10.14
CA GLU A 337 -14.39 3.34 -11.34
C GLU A 337 -14.06 1.87 -11.69
N LYS A 338 -12.94 1.34 -11.22
CA LYS A 338 -12.54 -0.06 -11.44
C LYS A 338 -13.07 -1.01 -10.37
N LEU A 339 -13.43 -0.50 -9.19
CA LEU A 339 -13.87 -1.33 -8.07
C LEU A 339 -15.07 -2.22 -8.41
N PRO A 340 -16.11 -1.76 -9.13
CA PRO A 340 -17.22 -2.63 -9.52
C PRO A 340 -16.78 -3.89 -10.26
N LEU A 341 -15.86 -3.76 -11.21
CA LEU A 341 -15.35 -4.90 -12.01
C LEU A 341 -14.45 -5.81 -11.18
N ILE A 342 -13.61 -5.24 -10.30
CA ILE A 342 -12.74 -6.00 -9.41
C ILE A 342 -13.58 -6.88 -8.48
N PHE A 343 -14.59 -6.29 -7.80
CA PHE A 343 -15.45 -7.04 -6.89
C PHE A 343 -16.33 -8.07 -7.63
N ALA A 344 -16.88 -7.73 -8.80
CA ALA A 344 -17.64 -8.67 -9.61
C ALA A 344 -16.79 -9.86 -10.10
N THR A 345 -15.49 -9.63 -10.35
CA THR A 345 -14.57 -10.69 -10.82
C THR A 345 -14.08 -11.55 -9.65
N GLN A 346 -13.60 -10.93 -8.57
CA GLN A 346 -13.00 -11.66 -7.45
C GLN A 346 -14.06 -12.37 -6.58
N TYR A 347 -15.27 -11.82 -6.52
CA TYR A 347 -16.40 -12.33 -5.74
C TYR A 347 -17.61 -12.67 -6.63
N SER A 348 -17.36 -13.28 -7.79
CA SER A 348 -18.38 -13.52 -8.82
C SER A 348 -19.59 -14.32 -8.31
N GLU A 349 -19.37 -15.30 -7.45
CA GLU A 349 -20.43 -16.11 -6.83
C GLU A 349 -21.29 -15.23 -5.88
N MET A 350 -20.64 -14.52 -4.92
CA MET A 350 -21.31 -13.60 -4.02
C MET A 350 -22.03 -12.49 -4.79
N TRP A 351 -21.41 -11.97 -5.84
CA TRP A 351 -22.04 -10.98 -6.73
C TRP A 351 -23.31 -11.50 -7.36
N GLY A 352 -23.33 -12.72 -7.85
CA GLY A 352 -24.51 -13.37 -8.46
C GLY A 352 -25.64 -13.65 -7.46
N GLN A 353 -25.29 -13.94 -6.21
CA GLN A 353 -26.25 -14.25 -5.14
C GLN A 353 -26.85 -13.01 -4.45
N THR A 354 -26.26 -11.84 -4.64
CA THR A 354 -26.68 -10.61 -3.96
C THR A 354 -27.39 -9.63 -4.89
N LYS A 355 -28.27 -8.79 -4.32
CA LYS A 355 -29.01 -7.73 -5.03
C LYS A 355 -28.51 -6.34 -4.65
N HIS A 356 -28.12 -6.16 -3.39
CA HIS A 356 -27.67 -4.89 -2.83
C HIS A 356 -26.16 -4.98 -2.60
N ARG A 357 -25.37 -4.10 -3.24
CA ARG A 357 -23.91 -4.19 -3.17
C ARG A 357 -23.33 -2.84 -2.85
N TYR A 358 -22.42 -2.83 -1.89
CA TYR A 358 -21.75 -1.64 -1.38
C TYR A 358 -20.27 -1.92 -1.30
N VAL A 359 -19.41 -0.94 -1.64
CA VAL A 359 -17.98 -0.99 -1.36
C VAL A 359 -17.59 0.28 -0.62
N HIS A 360 -16.99 0.09 0.54
CA HIS A 360 -16.48 1.15 1.39
C HIS A 360 -15.01 1.39 1.12
N THR A 361 -14.62 2.66 0.98
CA THR A 361 -13.23 3.09 0.75
C THR A 361 -12.86 4.24 1.70
N GLY A 362 -11.57 4.50 1.88
CA GLY A 362 -10.98 5.63 2.61
C GLY A 362 -10.01 6.42 1.74
N HIS A 363 -8.80 6.67 2.25
CA HIS A 363 -7.62 7.22 1.59
C HIS A 363 -7.65 8.74 1.28
N TYR A 364 -8.78 9.27 0.84
CA TYR A 364 -8.87 10.68 0.45
C TYR A 364 -9.43 11.59 1.54
N HIS A 365 -9.75 11.03 2.71
CA HIS A 365 -10.24 11.73 3.91
C HIS A 365 -11.53 12.54 3.71
N GLU A 366 -12.21 12.42 2.58
CA GLU A 366 -13.44 13.16 2.24
C GLU A 366 -14.62 12.20 2.04
N TRP A 367 -15.83 12.66 2.28
CA TRP A 367 -17.03 11.89 1.99
C TRP A 367 -17.41 12.00 0.51
N HIS A 368 -17.57 10.87 -0.14
CA HIS A 368 -18.06 10.78 -1.50
C HIS A 368 -18.81 9.45 -1.70
N ALA A 369 -20.02 9.49 -2.25
CA ALA A 369 -20.74 8.29 -2.63
C ALA A 369 -21.17 8.38 -4.10
N LYS A 370 -21.02 7.27 -4.83
CA LYS A 370 -21.44 7.19 -6.22
C LYS A 370 -22.09 5.85 -6.50
N GLU A 371 -23.28 5.91 -7.09
CA GLU A 371 -23.94 4.73 -7.61
C GLU A 371 -23.38 4.37 -9.00
N HIS A 372 -22.98 3.13 -9.13
CA HIS A 372 -22.61 2.50 -10.38
C HIS A 372 -23.64 1.41 -10.71
N PRO A 373 -23.75 0.95 -11.97
CA PRO A 373 -24.66 -0.14 -12.30
C PRO A 373 -24.43 -1.36 -11.39
N GLY A 374 -25.39 -1.62 -10.51
CA GLY A 374 -25.40 -2.77 -9.61
C GLY A 374 -24.60 -2.68 -8.33
N ILE A 375 -23.99 -1.51 -7.98
CA ILE A 375 -23.19 -1.34 -6.78
C ILE A 375 -23.04 0.15 -6.39
N ILE A 376 -22.97 0.44 -5.11
CA ILE A 376 -22.62 1.76 -4.58
C ILE A 376 -21.19 1.74 -4.09
N ILE A 377 -20.39 2.70 -4.53
CA ILE A 377 -19.03 2.93 -4.02
C ILE A 377 -19.06 4.14 -3.11
N GLU A 378 -18.73 3.95 -1.85
CA GLU A 378 -18.72 5.00 -0.85
C GLU A 378 -17.31 5.18 -0.27
N GLN A 379 -16.84 6.41 -0.29
CA GLN A 379 -15.63 6.85 0.38
C GLN A 379 -15.99 7.53 1.69
N HIS A 380 -15.35 7.10 2.76
CA HIS A 380 -15.54 7.65 4.09
C HIS A 380 -14.57 8.80 4.39
N PRO A 381 -15.03 9.82 5.11
CA PRO A 381 -14.14 10.81 5.72
C PRO A 381 -13.44 10.22 6.93
N THR A 382 -12.40 10.88 7.39
CA THR A 382 -11.72 10.52 8.64
C THR A 382 -12.33 11.24 9.85
N ILE A 383 -12.09 10.68 11.03
CA ILE A 383 -12.36 11.34 12.32
C ILE A 383 -11.10 12.04 12.87
N ALA A 384 -9.92 11.75 12.32
CA ALA A 384 -8.68 12.39 12.68
C ALA A 384 -8.68 13.89 12.30
N SER A 385 -7.87 14.67 12.99
CA SER A 385 -7.60 16.06 12.60
C SER A 385 -6.69 16.09 11.37
N PRO A 386 -6.79 17.12 10.49
CA PRO A 386 -5.85 17.29 9.39
C PRO A 386 -4.43 17.54 9.93
N ASP A 387 -3.44 16.90 9.33
CA ASP A 387 -2.02 17.16 9.57
C ASP A 387 -1.52 18.41 8.80
N ALA A 388 -0.24 18.74 8.95
CA ALA A 388 0.39 19.86 8.25
C ALA A 388 0.33 19.71 6.73
N TYR A 389 0.46 18.48 6.20
CA TYR A 389 0.36 18.22 4.77
C TYR A 389 -1.04 18.50 4.22
N ALA A 390 -2.08 18.02 4.90
CA ALA A 390 -3.46 18.28 4.54
C ALA A 390 -3.80 19.77 4.59
N ALA A 391 -3.36 20.47 5.65
CA ALA A 391 -3.58 21.91 5.82
C ALA A 391 -2.91 22.74 4.70
N ARG A 392 -1.65 22.45 4.37
CA ARG A 392 -0.90 23.15 3.30
C ARG A 392 -1.48 22.93 1.90
N ASN A 393 -2.09 21.76 1.66
CA ASN A 393 -2.72 21.46 0.38
C ASN A 393 -4.21 21.81 0.33
N GLY A 394 -4.77 22.37 1.41
CA GLY A 394 -6.18 22.78 1.48
C GLY A 394 -7.14 21.60 1.56
N PHE A 395 -6.69 20.42 1.99
CA PHE A 395 -7.53 19.25 2.19
C PHE A 395 -8.27 19.37 3.53
N MET A 396 -9.41 20.05 3.50
CA MET A 396 -10.21 20.36 4.68
C MET A 396 -11.56 19.63 4.59
N SER A 397 -11.65 18.49 5.21
CA SER A 397 -12.85 17.65 5.23
C SER A 397 -13.51 17.67 6.60
N LYS A 398 -14.82 17.39 6.61
CA LYS A 398 -15.58 17.29 7.85
C LYS A 398 -15.19 16.01 8.58
N ARG A 399 -14.74 16.14 9.81
CA ARG A 399 -14.37 15.02 10.68
C ARG A 399 -15.63 14.31 11.15
N GLN A 400 -15.83 13.08 10.73
CA GLN A 400 -17.01 12.28 11.12
C GLN A 400 -16.80 10.78 10.85
N ALA A 401 -17.58 9.94 11.54
CA ALA A 401 -17.71 8.52 11.27
C ALA A 401 -19.19 8.15 11.17
N SER A 402 -19.50 6.99 10.57
CA SER A 402 -20.88 6.54 10.41
C SER A 402 -21.07 5.10 10.85
N ALA A 403 -22.14 4.84 11.61
CA ALA A 403 -22.69 3.51 11.78
C ALA A 403 -23.74 3.26 10.70
N ILE A 404 -23.58 2.19 9.93
CA ILE A 404 -24.46 1.85 8.80
C ILE A 404 -25.10 0.50 9.08
N THR A 405 -26.44 0.48 9.09
CA THR A 405 -27.20 -0.75 9.33
C THR A 405 -27.70 -1.34 8.02
N TYR A 406 -27.35 -2.59 7.78
CA TYR A 406 -27.73 -3.38 6.61
C TYR A 406 -28.75 -4.45 6.98
N SER A 407 -29.76 -4.60 6.14
CA SER A 407 -30.70 -5.71 6.19
C SER A 407 -30.23 -6.85 5.26
N ALA A 408 -30.42 -8.09 5.69
CA ALA A 408 -30.18 -9.25 4.86
C ALA A 408 -31.04 -9.29 3.58
N LYS A 409 -32.16 -8.55 3.52
CA LYS A 409 -33.08 -8.52 2.38
C LYS A 409 -33.05 -7.22 1.58
N HIS A 410 -32.81 -6.07 2.25
CA HIS A 410 -33.13 -4.75 1.70
C HIS A 410 -31.91 -3.85 1.50
N GLY A 411 -30.69 -4.33 1.78
CA GLY A 411 -29.50 -3.50 1.72
C GLY A 411 -29.40 -2.54 2.90
N GLU A 412 -28.85 -1.36 2.70
CA GLU A 412 -28.77 -0.30 3.72
C GLU A 412 -30.18 0.17 4.10
N ILE A 413 -30.48 0.15 5.40
CA ILE A 413 -31.77 0.58 5.94
C ILE A 413 -31.67 1.71 6.95
N GLY A 414 -30.47 2.02 7.41
CA GLY A 414 -30.26 3.10 8.36
C GLY A 414 -28.82 3.53 8.45
N ARG A 415 -28.64 4.80 8.78
CA ARG A 415 -27.31 5.40 8.94
C ARG A 415 -27.37 6.46 10.03
N GLN A 416 -26.34 6.45 10.88
CA GLN A 416 -26.14 7.49 11.88
C GLN A 416 -24.73 8.05 11.72
N THR A 417 -24.61 9.36 11.69
CA THR A 417 -23.32 10.06 11.56
C THR A 417 -22.92 10.65 12.90
N PHE A 418 -21.67 10.44 13.28
CA PHE A 418 -21.10 10.88 14.54
C PHE A 418 -19.93 11.81 14.29
N LEU A 419 -19.87 12.88 15.07
CA LEU A 419 -18.73 13.79 15.14
C LEU A 419 -17.76 13.31 16.23
N PRO A 420 -16.49 13.76 16.23
CA PRO A 420 -15.54 13.43 17.30
C PRO A 420 -16.12 13.73 18.68
N VAL A 421 -15.99 12.76 19.59
CA VAL A 421 -16.43 12.87 20.99
C VAL A 421 -15.21 12.84 21.89
N GLY A 422 -15.14 13.77 22.84
CA GLY A 422 -14.09 13.80 23.85
C GLY A 422 -12.88 14.69 23.50
N GLU A 423 -13.02 15.59 22.55
CA GLU A 423 -12.04 16.68 22.31
C GLU A 423 -11.98 17.69 23.46
#